data_f7ec9082a0fe7fad7f5c056ea2c82a8a
#
_entry.id   f7ec9082a0fe7fad7f5c056ea2c82a8a
#
_cell.length_a   1.000
_cell.length_b   1.000
_cell.length_c   1.000
_cell.angle_alpha   90.00
_cell.angle_beta   90.00
_cell.angle_gamma   90.00
#
_symmetry.space_group_name_H-M   'P 1'
#
loop_
_entity.id
_entity.type
_entity.pdbx_description
1 polymer ?
#
loop_
_entity_poly.entity_id
_entity_poly.type
_entity_poly.pdbx_seq_one_letter_code
_entity_poly.pdbx_strand_id
1 'polypeptide(L)'
;MTEQSNAEATTPQAPDTVPDTAPDTAPAGVPDTAPAGAPAGPAAPKDRRALRAALRWTAAVLAFAAAGAGAAYAVAQPERTDVPGLSTRSDGRWDYPALALPTLPPGAPLPFAPDNADGIHHAGLTQLLLPAPLGSAPDPALKLEKDSVVSVDTFLEEYEATAREKMKQGFADNGLRQIVGRAWTTPDGVRTRVYLLRFHASGFADVFTGCSADMNLNGVNRIETDDLWGKARVAQAAPTTDDVTVLEESVPFGDEQIRAGCVQSGDVQAVILQSRKGATPAVPLHQAVILQGQLLG
;
A
#
# COMPACT_ATOMS: atom_id res chain seq x y z
N MET A 1 14.23 18.61 -45.56
CA MET A 1 12.86 18.83 -46.02
C MET A 1 12.01 18.29 -44.90
N THR A 2 11.61 19.26 -44.08
CA THR A 2 10.24 19.72 -43.77
C THR A 2 9.45 18.65 -42.97
N GLU A 3 8.86 18.86 -41.80
CA GLU A 3 8.26 20.09 -41.23
C GLU A 3 8.06 19.85 -39.71
N GLN A 4 8.36 20.88 -38.96
CA GLN A 4 7.96 21.04 -37.55
C GLN A 4 6.46 21.27 -37.49
N SER A 5 5.75 20.63 -36.59
CA SER A 5 4.44 21.07 -36.14
C SER A 5 4.45 21.31 -34.66
N ASN A 6 4.41 22.56 -34.32
CA ASN A 6 4.26 23.16 -33.02
C ASN A 6 2.81 23.00 -32.56
N ALA A 7 2.53 22.44 -31.40
CA ALA A 7 1.22 22.51 -30.76
C ALA A 7 1.38 23.23 -29.42
N GLU A 8 0.82 24.44 -29.37
CA GLU A 8 0.74 25.34 -28.24
C GLU A 8 -0.03 24.72 -27.06
N ALA A 9 0.56 24.89 -25.89
CA ALA A 9 -0.08 24.60 -24.61
C ALA A 9 -1.06 25.71 -24.25
N THR A 10 -2.33 25.41 -24.15
CA THR A 10 -3.37 26.31 -23.64
C THR A 10 -3.46 26.19 -22.13
N THR A 11 -3.07 27.22 -21.43
CA THR A 11 -3.25 27.42 -19.99
C THR A 11 -4.70 27.79 -19.67
N PRO A 12 -5.38 27.21 -18.68
CA PRO A 12 -6.68 27.69 -18.21
C PRO A 12 -6.50 28.94 -17.35
N GLN A 13 -7.16 30.01 -17.74
CA GLN A 13 -7.23 31.31 -17.09
C GLN A 13 -8.22 31.26 -15.91
N ALA A 14 -7.82 31.81 -14.77
CA ALA A 14 -8.66 31.99 -13.58
C ALA A 14 -9.67 33.12 -13.81
N PRO A 15 -10.87 33.08 -13.21
CA PRO A 15 -11.86 34.16 -13.35
C PRO A 15 -11.52 35.38 -12.50
N ASP A 16 -11.64 36.54 -13.14
CA ASP A 16 -11.41 37.86 -12.60
C ASP A 16 -12.38 38.25 -11.47
N THR A 17 -11.82 38.83 -10.46
CA THR A 17 -12.47 39.52 -9.33
C THR A 17 -13.05 40.86 -9.83
N VAL A 18 -14.35 41.11 -9.65
CA VAL A 18 -14.99 42.38 -9.92
C VAL A 18 -14.87 43.28 -8.69
N PRO A 19 -14.41 44.53 -8.80
CA PRO A 19 -14.36 45.45 -7.67
C PRO A 19 -15.70 46.14 -7.44
N ASP A 20 -16.09 46.21 -6.16
CA ASP A 20 -17.19 46.93 -5.58
C ASP A 20 -16.96 48.45 -5.69
N THR A 21 -17.85 49.16 -6.34
CA THR A 21 -17.83 50.62 -6.43
C THR A 21 -19.06 51.20 -5.71
N ALA A 22 -18.85 51.76 -4.56
CA ALA A 22 -19.82 52.62 -3.91
C ALA A 22 -19.88 54.00 -4.61
N PRO A 23 -21.02 54.66 -4.66
CA PRO A 23 -21.07 56.11 -4.71
C PRO A 23 -21.64 56.72 -3.44
N ASP A 24 -20.81 57.53 -2.88
CA ASP A 24 -21.11 58.58 -1.92
C ASP A 24 -21.88 59.70 -2.60
N THR A 25 -22.99 60.16 -2.03
CA THR A 25 -23.42 61.54 -2.20
C THR A 25 -24.53 61.87 -1.16
N ALA A 26 -24.17 62.63 -0.18
CA ALA A 26 -25.11 63.44 0.61
C ALA A 26 -25.46 64.74 -0.10
N PRO A 27 -26.60 65.30 0.15
CA PRO A 27 -26.62 66.73 0.46
C PRO A 27 -27.36 67.10 1.76
N ALA A 28 -26.79 68.05 2.40
CA ALA A 28 -27.28 68.78 3.55
C ALA A 28 -28.51 69.68 3.21
N GLY A 29 -29.36 69.90 4.17
CA GLY A 29 -30.41 70.92 4.11
C GLY A 29 -31.22 71.02 5.45
N VAL A 30 -31.02 72.09 6.14
CA VAL A 30 -31.38 72.56 7.44
C VAL A 30 -32.85 73.16 7.44
N PRO A 31 -33.35 73.72 8.49
CA PRO A 31 -34.21 73.16 9.57
C PRO A 31 -35.64 73.75 9.51
N ASP A 32 -36.54 73.25 10.24
CA ASP A 32 -37.36 74.15 11.12
C ASP A 32 -38.55 73.45 11.76
N THR A 33 -38.74 73.85 12.98
CA THR A 33 -40.03 74.11 13.71
C THR A 33 -40.74 72.89 14.27
N ALA A 34 -40.59 72.74 15.58
CA ALA A 34 -41.55 72.06 16.44
C ALA A 34 -42.87 72.76 16.51
N PRO A 35 -43.93 72.04 16.70
CA PRO A 35 -44.93 72.44 17.71
C PRO A 35 -45.14 71.32 18.75
N ALA A 36 -45.44 71.86 19.94
CA ALA A 36 -45.68 71.17 21.16
C ALA A 36 -46.91 70.24 21.17
N GLY A 37 -46.80 69.17 21.93
CA GLY A 37 -47.89 68.74 22.83
C GLY A 37 -49.04 67.92 22.21
N ALA A 38 -48.84 66.56 22.20
CA ALA A 38 -50.00 65.68 22.34
C ALA A 38 -49.70 64.58 23.36
N PRO A 39 -50.72 64.19 24.18
CA PRO A 39 -50.53 63.29 25.32
C PRO A 39 -50.14 61.86 24.88
N ALA A 40 -49.32 61.28 25.69
CA ALA A 40 -48.89 59.89 25.50
C ALA A 40 -50.08 58.91 25.47
N GLY A 41 -50.37 58.37 24.33
CA GLY A 41 -51.30 57.26 24.18
C GLY A 41 -50.74 56.00 24.84
N PRO A 42 -51.58 55.05 25.29
CA PRO A 42 -51.12 53.82 25.93
C PRO A 42 -50.22 53.05 25.00
N ALA A 43 -49.08 52.58 25.53
CA ALA A 43 -48.08 51.80 24.83
C ALA A 43 -48.74 50.60 24.13
N ALA A 44 -48.59 50.53 22.83
CA ALA A 44 -49.07 49.40 22.03
C ALA A 44 -48.53 48.10 22.60
N PRO A 45 -49.31 47.02 22.68
CA PRO A 45 -48.86 45.75 23.22
C PRO A 45 -47.71 45.21 22.30
N LYS A 46 -46.56 45.02 22.90
CA LYS A 46 -45.41 44.49 22.22
C LYS A 46 -45.80 43.19 21.46
N ASP A 47 -45.68 43.21 20.15
CA ASP A 47 -46.09 42.10 19.27
C ASP A 47 -45.26 40.85 19.57
N ARG A 48 -45.79 39.98 20.43
CA ARG A 48 -45.15 38.73 20.81
C ARG A 48 -45.16 37.69 19.67
N ARG A 49 -45.77 38.01 18.52
CA ARG A 49 -45.85 37.11 17.38
C ARG A 49 -44.48 36.93 16.73
N ALA A 50 -43.71 38.01 16.55
CA ALA A 50 -42.36 37.96 16.04
C ALA A 50 -41.43 37.16 16.96
N LEU A 51 -41.55 37.34 18.27
CA LEU A 51 -40.75 36.58 19.24
C LEU A 51 -41.07 35.07 19.22
N ARG A 52 -42.37 34.74 19.10
CA ARG A 52 -42.80 33.32 18.99
C ARG A 52 -42.38 32.72 17.67
N ALA A 53 -42.38 33.45 16.58
CA ALA A 53 -41.86 33.01 15.29
C ALA A 53 -40.34 32.76 15.37
N ALA A 54 -39.57 33.69 15.90
CA ALA A 54 -38.15 33.54 16.11
C ALA A 54 -37.81 32.30 16.96
N LEU A 55 -38.51 32.13 18.10
CA LEU A 55 -38.31 30.94 18.96
C LEU A 55 -38.63 29.62 18.25
N ARG A 56 -39.69 29.59 17.43
CA ARG A 56 -40.01 28.38 16.64
C ARG A 56 -38.95 28.06 15.62
N TRP A 57 -38.44 29.04 14.89
CA TRP A 57 -37.37 28.85 13.91
C TRP A 57 -36.06 28.46 14.57
N THR A 58 -35.69 29.09 15.70
CA THR A 58 -34.50 28.70 16.44
C THR A 58 -34.59 27.27 16.97
N ALA A 59 -35.75 26.87 17.52
CA ALA A 59 -35.98 25.51 17.96
C ALA A 59 -35.89 24.48 16.80
N ALA A 60 -36.45 24.83 15.64
CA ALA A 60 -36.35 23.99 14.44
C ALA A 60 -34.90 23.84 13.98
N VAL A 61 -34.14 24.94 13.89
CA VAL A 61 -32.71 24.90 13.51
C VAL A 61 -31.90 24.03 14.48
N LEU A 62 -32.11 24.19 15.78
CA LEU A 62 -31.42 23.38 16.80
C LEU A 62 -31.79 21.90 16.69
N ALA A 63 -33.07 21.59 16.46
CA ALA A 63 -33.52 20.20 16.27
C ALA A 63 -32.87 19.55 15.01
N PHE A 64 -32.85 20.28 13.92
CA PHE A 64 -32.19 19.78 12.68
C PHE A 64 -30.69 19.70 12.84
N ALA A 65 -30.04 20.66 13.52
CA ALA A 65 -28.61 20.60 13.80
C ALA A 65 -28.26 19.39 14.69
N ALA A 66 -29.05 19.15 15.74
CA ALA A 66 -28.84 18.00 16.63
C ALA A 66 -29.09 16.67 15.89
N ALA A 67 -30.14 16.58 15.08
CA ALA A 67 -30.42 15.40 14.26
C ALA A 67 -29.34 15.17 13.22
N GLY A 68 -28.88 16.23 12.54
CA GLY A 68 -27.79 16.15 11.56
C GLY A 68 -26.45 15.74 12.19
N ALA A 69 -26.09 16.33 13.32
CA ALA A 69 -24.88 15.96 14.05
C ALA A 69 -24.96 14.52 14.59
N GLY A 70 -26.12 14.11 15.10
CA GLY A 70 -26.34 12.71 15.55
C GLY A 70 -26.25 11.71 14.41
N ALA A 71 -26.83 12.01 13.26
CA ALA A 71 -26.73 11.17 12.07
C ALA A 71 -25.29 11.10 11.54
N ALA A 72 -24.57 12.24 11.45
CA ALA A 72 -23.18 12.28 11.04
C ALA A 72 -22.28 11.48 11.99
N TYR A 73 -22.50 11.63 13.30
CA TYR A 73 -21.78 10.85 14.31
C TYR A 73 -22.07 9.35 14.18
N ALA A 74 -23.34 8.95 14.02
CA ALA A 74 -23.72 7.55 13.87
C ALA A 74 -23.17 6.89 12.60
N VAL A 75 -22.99 7.65 11.52
CA VAL A 75 -22.40 7.16 10.27
C VAL A 75 -20.87 7.12 10.33
N ALA A 76 -20.25 8.01 11.13
CA ALA A 76 -18.78 8.08 11.24
C ALA A 76 -18.19 7.05 12.23
N GLN A 77 -19.00 6.49 13.14
CA GLN A 77 -18.53 5.55 14.17
C GLN A 77 -18.35 4.10 13.69
N PRO A 78 -19.28 3.52 12.90
CA PRO A 78 -19.12 2.16 12.43
C PRO A 78 -17.96 2.06 11.43
N GLU A 79 -17.16 1.02 11.53
CA GLU A 79 -16.26 0.65 10.45
C GLU A 79 -17.07 0.29 9.19
N ARG A 80 -16.47 0.48 8.02
CA ARG A 80 -17.16 0.17 6.74
C ARG A 80 -17.71 -1.25 6.68
N THR A 81 -17.03 -2.17 7.36
CA THR A 81 -17.40 -3.58 7.46
C THR A 81 -18.64 -3.83 8.31
N ASP A 82 -18.99 -2.91 9.22
CA ASP A 82 -20.11 -3.06 10.15
C ASP A 82 -21.43 -2.54 9.57
N VAL A 83 -21.38 -1.81 8.45
CA VAL A 83 -22.57 -1.24 7.81
C VAL A 83 -23.17 -2.25 6.84
N PRO A 84 -24.43 -2.72 7.04
CA PRO A 84 -25.12 -3.60 6.12
C PRO A 84 -25.12 -3.02 4.68
N GLY A 85 -24.61 -3.80 3.71
CA GLY A 85 -24.50 -3.36 2.31
C GLY A 85 -23.18 -2.65 1.96
N LEU A 86 -22.37 -2.24 2.94
CA LEU A 86 -21.00 -1.73 2.75
C LEU A 86 -19.94 -2.71 3.27
N SER A 87 -20.33 -3.78 3.93
CA SER A 87 -19.44 -4.86 4.32
C SER A 87 -18.91 -5.56 3.06
N THR A 88 -17.70 -5.26 2.67
CA THR A 88 -17.00 -6.05 1.67
C THR A 88 -16.55 -7.35 2.33
N ARG A 89 -16.80 -8.48 1.70
CA ARG A 89 -16.13 -9.73 2.10
C ARG A 89 -14.63 -9.46 2.08
N SER A 90 -13.92 -9.97 3.10
CA SER A 90 -12.46 -9.97 3.05
C SER A 90 -12.03 -10.54 1.70
N ASP A 91 -11.18 -9.81 1.00
CA ASP A 91 -10.60 -10.25 -0.27
C ASP A 91 -9.45 -11.25 -0.07
N GLY A 92 -9.18 -11.63 1.18
CA GLY A 92 -8.13 -12.56 1.57
C GLY A 92 -6.79 -11.90 1.86
N ARG A 93 -6.69 -10.56 1.80
CA ARG A 93 -5.47 -9.84 2.17
C ARG A 93 -5.24 -9.89 3.68
N TRP A 94 -3.98 -9.84 4.05
CA TRP A 94 -3.56 -9.69 5.44
C TRP A 94 -3.23 -8.24 5.76
N ASP A 95 -3.41 -7.86 7.02
CA ASP A 95 -3.01 -6.56 7.51
C ASP A 95 -1.51 -6.56 7.82
N TYR A 96 -0.76 -5.73 7.12
CA TYR A 96 0.66 -5.53 7.37
C TYR A 96 0.88 -4.24 8.17
N PRO A 97 1.94 -4.17 9.01
CA PRO A 97 2.35 -2.90 9.57
C PRO A 97 2.72 -1.92 8.44
N ALA A 98 2.63 -0.62 8.72
CA ALA A 98 3.02 0.39 7.74
C ALA A 98 4.47 0.15 7.29
N LEU A 99 4.66 -0.01 5.99
CA LEU A 99 5.98 -0.18 5.40
C LEU A 99 6.70 1.17 5.35
N ALA A 100 7.97 1.16 5.70
CA ALA A 100 8.83 2.33 5.59
C ALA A 100 10.14 1.89 4.93
N LEU A 101 10.53 2.63 3.90
CA LEU A 101 11.84 2.44 3.29
C LEU A 101 12.93 2.88 4.27
N PRO A 102 14.02 2.13 4.39
CA PRO A 102 15.12 2.50 5.26
C PRO A 102 15.80 3.77 4.76
N THR A 103 16.29 4.59 5.70
CA THR A 103 17.12 5.73 5.36
C THR A 103 18.45 5.23 4.80
N LEU A 104 18.80 5.70 3.61
CA LEU A 104 20.07 5.36 2.98
C LEU A 104 21.25 6.14 3.62
N PRO A 105 22.47 5.60 3.55
CA PRO A 105 23.66 6.34 3.89
C PRO A 105 23.75 7.68 3.10
N PRO A 106 24.31 8.74 3.67
CA PRO A 106 24.44 10.02 2.98
C PRO A 106 25.14 9.86 1.62
N GLY A 107 24.49 10.35 0.54
CA GLY A 107 25.02 10.28 -0.82
C GLY A 107 24.89 8.92 -1.52
N ALA A 108 24.29 7.93 -0.89
CA ALA A 108 24.05 6.65 -1.54
C ALA A 108 22.86 6.73 -2.51
N PRO A 109 23.03 6.32 -3.78
CA PRO A 109 21.95 6.33 -4.75
C PRO A 109 20.93 5.21 -4.50
N LEU A 110 19.73 5.36 -5.08
CA LEU A 110 18.73 4.30 -5.14
C LEU A 110 19.18 3.18 -6.10
N PRO A 111 18.64 1.95 -5.99
CA PRO A 111 19.04 0.82 -6.83
C PRO A 111 18.89 1.07 -8.34
N PHE A 112 17.92 1.90 -8.73
CA PHE A 112 17.63 2.20 -10.15
C PHE A 112 18.00 3.63 -10.56
N ALA A 113 18.80 4.33 -9.74
CA ALA A 113 19.29 5.64 -10.08
C ALA A 113 20.30 5.57 -11.26
N PRO A 114 20.37 6.60 -12.13
CA PRO A 114 21.28 6.60 -13.27
C PRO A 114 22.77 6.44 -12.91
N ASP A 115 23.14 6.80 -11.69
CA ASP A 115 24.49 6.69 -11.12
C ASP A 115 24.74 5.38 -10.36
N ASN A 116 23.78 4.43 -10.42
CA ASN A 116 23.87 3.10 -9.82
C ASN A 116 23.64 2.01 -10.88
N ALA A 117 24.53 1.92 -11.87
CA ALA A 117 24.41 0.99 -12.99
C ALA A 117 24.41 -0.49 -12.56
N ASP A 118 25.02 -0.80 -11.43
CA ASP A 118 25.09 -2.17 -10.89
C ASP A 118 23.84 -2.55 -10.07
N GLY A 119 22.89 -1.63 -9.91
CA GLY A 119 21.64 -1.86 -9.17
C GLY A 119 21.82 -2.19 -7.68
N ILE A 120 22.85 -1.62 -7.05
CA ILE A 120 23.22 -1.98 -5.68
C ILE A 120 22.24 -1.37 -4.67
N HIS A 121 21.73 -2.19 -3.75
CA HIS A 121 20.98 -1.71 -2.59
C HIS A 121 21.95 -1.30 -1.48
N HIS A 122 21.98 -0.02 -1.16
CA HIS A 122 22.84 0.52 -0.08
C HIS A 122 22.22 0.40 1.32
N ALA A 123 20.94 0.04 1.42
CA ALA A 123 20.28 -0.27 2.67
C ALA A 123 20.74 -1.61 3.27
N GLY A 124 20.60 -1.77 4.57
CA GLY A 124 20.79 -3.06 5.24
C GLY A 124 19.76 -4.09 4.75
N LEU A 125 20.20 -5.28 4.34
CA LEU A 125 19.32 -6.28 3.72
C LEU A 125 18.16 -6.69 4.65
N THR A 126 18.39 -6.79 5.94
CA THR A 126 17.35 -7.09 6.95
C THR A 126 16.28 -6.00 7.05
N GLN A 127 16.63 -4.75 6.73
CA GLN A 127 15.69 -3.62 6.74
C GLN A 127 14.75 -3.64 5.53
N LEU A 128 15.17 -4.27 4.44
CA LEU A 128 14.40 -4.46 3.21
C LEU A 128 13.47 -5.69 3.27
N LEU A 129 13.61 -6.51 4.33
CA LEU A 129 12.85 -7.75 4.47
C LEU A 129 11.41 -7.46 4.91
N LEU A 130 10.44 -7.96 4.17
CA LEU A 130 9.01 -7.80 4.47
C LEU A 130 8.69 -8.15 5.93
N PRO A 131 8.05 -7.27 6.69
CA PRO A 131 7.59 -7.60 8.03
C PRO A 131 6.48 -8.66 8.00
N ALA A 132 6.32 -9.39 9.09
CA ALA A 132 5.21 -10.32 9.24
C ALA A 132 3.88 -9.55 9.38
N PRO A 133 2.76 -10.05 8.85
CA PRO A 133 1.45 -9.43 9.01
C PRO A 133 0.99 -9.44 10.46
N LEU A 134 0.10 -8.50 10.79
CA LEU A 134 -0.46 -8.41 12.14
C LEU A 134 -1.20 -9.70 12.52
N GLY A 135 -1.04 -10.12 13.77
CA GLY A 135 -1.66 -11.35 14.28
C GLY A 135 -0.99 -12.65 13.86
N SER A 136 0.09 -12.62 13.06
CA SER A 136 0.89 -13.81 12.77
C SER A 136 1.85 -14.13 13.91
N ALA A 137 2.25 -15.40 13.99
CA ALA A 137 3.27 -15.88 14.92
C ALA A 137 4.57 -16.21 14.16
N PRO A 138 5.77 -15.93 14.74
CA PRO A 138 7.02 -16.38 14.14
C PRO A 138 7.03 -17.91 13.95
N ASP A 139 7.55 -18.37 12.80
CA ASP A 139 7.75 -19.80 12.56
C ASP A 139 9.16 -20.22 13.00
N PRO A 140 9.30 -21.01 14.06
CA PRO A 140 10.61 -21.43 14.58
C PRO A 140 11.30 -22.50 13.70
N ALA A 141 10.62 -23.02 12.69
CA ALA A 141 11.20 -24.00 11.77
C ALA A 141 12.34 -23.40 10.93
N LEU A 142 12.25 -22.10 10.60
CA LEU A 142 13.35 -21.40 9.94
C LEU A 142 14.47 -21.08 10.94
N LYS A 143 15.63 -21.71 10.75
CA LYS A 143 16.81 -21.48 11.57
C LYS A 143 17.48 -20.18 11.14
N LEU A 144 17.40 -19.18 12.00
CA LEU A 144 18.02 -17.87 11.79
C LEU A 144 19.27 -17.74 12.66
N GLU A 145 20.31 -17.20 12.08
CA GLU A 145 21.47 -16.67 12.82
C GLU A 145 21.19 -15.24 13.30
N LYS A 146 22.19 -14.61 13.89
CA LYS A 146 22.07 -13.21 14.33
C LYS A 146 21.63 -12.31 13.15
N ASP A 147 20.80 -11.31 13.43
CA ASP A 147 20.33 -10.30 12.48
C ASP A 147 19.55 -10.90 11.28
N SER A 148 18.80 -11.98 11.53
CA SER A 148 17.99 -12.68 10.53
C SER A 148 18.81 -13.30 9.38
N VAL A 149 20.11 -13.50 9.57
CA VAL A 149 20.96 -14.16 8.59
C VAL A 149 20.58 -15.63 8.46
N VAL A 150 20.58 -16.13 7.23
CA VAL A 150 20.31 -17.52 6.87
C VAL A 150 21.55 -18.10 6.20
N SER A 151 22.01 -19.27 6.63
CA SER A 151 23.09 -19.95 5.95
C SER A 151 22.64 -20.45 4.57
N VAL A 152 23.57 -20.57 3.63
CA VAL A 152 23.29 -21.14 2.29
C VAL A 152 22.68 -22.53 2.44
N ASP A 153 23.21 -23.36 3.33
CA ASP A 153 22.72 -24.72 3.52
C ASP A 153 21.27 -24.72 4.06
N THR A 154 20.91 -23.82 4.97
CA THR A 154 19.54 -23.67 5.47
C THR A 154 18.59 -23.22 4.36
N PHE A 155 18.99 -22.24 3.53
CA PHE A 155 18.17 -21.81 2.40
C PHE A 155 17.99 -22.95 1.39
N LEU A 156 19.02 -23.73 1.12
CA LEU A 156 18.96 -24.85 0.18
C LEU A 156 18.08 -26.01 0.69
N GLU A 157 17.72 -26.07 1.98
CA GLU A 157 16.75 -27.05 2.47
C GLU A 157 15.36 -26.88 1.82
N GLU A 158 15.05 -25.70 1.28
CA GLU A 158 13.81 -25.46 0.51
C GLU A 158 13.77 -26.21 -0.83
N TYR A 159 14.89 -26.63 -1.34
CA TYR A 159 15.04 -27.30 -2.64
C TYR A 159 15.33 -28.80 -2.48
N GLU A 160 14.99 -29.57 -3.51
CA GLU A 160 15.31 -30.99 -3.54
C GLU A 160 16.81 -31.25 -3.39
N ALA A 161 17.15 -32.33 -2.70
CA ALA A 161 18.54 -32.69 -2.42
C ALA A 161 19.42 -32.78 -3.69
N THR A 162 18.81 -33.22 -4.78
CA THR A 162 19.49 -33.37 -6.11
C THR A 162 19.89 -32.05 -6.73
N ALA A 163 19.19 -30.93 -6.39
CA ALA A 163 19.47 -29.61 -6.92
C ALA A 163 20.47 -28.81 -6.07
N ARG A 164 20.61 -29.11 -4.79
CA ARG A 164 21.32 -28.29 -3.80
C ARG A 164 22.77 -28.05 -4.13
N GLU A 165 23.51 -29.11 -4.54
CA GLU A 165 24.92 -28.97 -4.79
C GLU A 165 25.19 -28.06 -6.00
N LYS A 166 24.41 -28.21 -7.09
CA LYS A 166 24.50 -27.33 -8.25
C LYS A 166 24.17 -25.89 -7.90
N MET A 167 23.14 -25.66 -7.07
CA MET A 167 22.76 -24.31 -6.62
C MET A 167 23.82 -23.70 -5.72
N LYS A 168 24.42 -24.49 -4.81
CA LYS A 168 25.51 -24.05 -3.94
C LYS A 168 26.73 -23.61 -4.74
N GLN A 169 27.11 -24.38 -5.75
CA GLN A 169 28.16 -24.00 -6.68
C GLN A 169 27.80 -22.72 -7.44
N GLY A 170 26.56 -22.61 -7.94
CA GLY A 170 26.08 -21.41 -8.60
C GLY A 170 26.14 -20.16 -7.73
N PHE A 171 25.83 -20.26 -6.44
CA PHE A 171 26.00 -19.16 -5.49
C PHE A 171 27.46 -18.72 -5.32
N ALA A 172 28.38 -19.67 -5.28
CA ALA A 172 29.81 -19.38 -5.19
C ALA A 172 30.31 -18.69 -6.47
N ASP A 173 29.90 -19.19 -7.63
CA ASP A 173 30.34 -18.69 -8.94
C ASP A 173 29.74 -17.31 -9.25
N ASN A 174 28.51 -17.03 -8.79
CA ASN A 174 27.77 -15.79 -9.05
C ASN A 174 27.86 -14.77 -7.90
N GLY A 175 28.76 -14.98 -6.94
CA GLY A 175 29.09 -13.98 -5.94
C GLY A 175 27.96 -13.64 -4.98
N LEU A 176 27.22 -14.67 -4.51
CA LEU A 176 26.27 -14.47 -3.40
C LEU A 176 27.01 -13.94 -2.17
N ARG A 177 26.54 -12.83 -1.61
CA ARG A 177 27.15 -12.14 -0.46
C ARG A 177 26.46 -12.46 0.85
N GLN A 178 25.13 -12.50 0.84
CA GLN A 178 24.33 -12.64 2.04
C GLN A 178 22.96 -13.19 1.73
N ILE A 179 22.42 -14.01 2.63
CA ILE A 179 21.00 -14.36 2.67
C ILE A 179 20.45 -13.89 4.01
N VAL A 180 19.31 -13.22 4.01
CA VAL A 180 18.52 -12.96 5.21
C VAL A 180 17.13 -13.56 5.03
N GLY A 181 16.46 -13.90 6.14
CA GLY A 181 15.14 -14.50 6.06
C GLY A 181 14.23 -14.14 7.21
N ARG A 182 12.95 -14.36 7.00
CA ARG A 182 11.90 -14.28 8.00
C ARG A 182 10.83 -15.31 7.71
N ALA A 183 10.26 -15.90 8.76
CA ALA A 183 9.18 -16.84 8.63
C ALA A 183 8.09 -16.59 9.67
N TRP A 184 6.84 -16.82 9.28
CA TRP A 184 5.69 -16.70 10.15
C TRP A 184 4.57 -17.65 9.74
N THR A 185 3.65 -17.87 10.67
CA THR A 185 2.39 -18.59 10.43
C THR A 185 1.23 -17.66 10.78
N THR A 186 0.28 -17.53 9.89
CA THR A 186 -0.96 -16.76 10.11
C THR A 186 -2.03 -17.59 10.81
N PRO A 187 -3.05 -16.98 11.44
CA PRO A 187 -4.10 -17.72 12.16
C PRO A 187 -4.89 -18.72 11.29
N ASP A 188 -4.96 -18.49 9.99
CA ASP A 188 -5.58 -19.39 9.01
C ASP A 188 -4.68 -20.57 8.59
N GLY A 189 -3.48 -20.67 9.20
CA GLY A 189 -2.55 -21.78 9.02
C GLY A 189 -1.62 -21.67 7.81
N VAL A 190 -1.58 -20.51 7.12
CA VAL A 190 -0.60 -20.29 6.07
C VAL A 190 0.76 -20.02 6.69
N ARG A 191 1.74 -20.82 6.33
CA ARG A 191 3.16 -20.60 6.66
C ARG A 191 3.82 -19.83 5.52
N THR A 192 4.52 -18.77 5.86
CA THR A 192 5.26 -17.95 4.89
C THR A 192 6.72 -17.89 5.29
N ARG A 193 7.59 -18.08 4.32
CA ARG A 193 9.04 -17.87 4.44
C ARG A 193 9.47 -16.90 3.36
N VAL A 194 10.17 -15.87 3.77
CA VAL A 194 10.71 -14.82 2.89
C VAL A 194 12.22 -14.82 3.03
N TYR A 195 12.90 -14.87 1.91
CA TYR A 195 14.35 -14.80 1.81
C TYR A 195 14.75 -13.66 0.89
N LEU A 196 15.78 -12.92 1.26
CA LEU A 196 16.46 -11.98 0.37
C LEU A 196 17.89 -12.46 0.18
N LEU A 197 18.27 -12.67 -1.07
CA LEU A 197 19.59 -13.06 -1.49
C LEU A 197 20.27 -11.85 -2.13
N ARG A 198 21.39 -11.39 -1.58
CA ARG A 198 22.16 -10.27 -2.13
C ARG A 198 23.38 -10.81 -2.86
N PHE A 199 23.53 -10.36 -4.09
CA PHE A 199 24.68 -10.67 -4.96
C PHE A 199 25.64 -9.48 -5.05
N HIS A 200 26.68 -9.59 -5.90
CA HIS A 200 27.63 -8.50 -6.12
C HIS A 200 27.04 -7.35 -6.95
N ALA A 201 26.18 -7.67 -7.91
CA ALA A 201 25.50 -6.73 -8.79
C ALA A 201 24.26 -7.40 -9.42
N SER A 202 23.42 -6.64 -10.09
CA SER A 202 22.19 -7.12 -10.75
C SER A 202 22.45 -8.26 -11.73
N GLY A 203 23.48 -8.15 -12.58
CA GLY A 203 23.82 -9.20 -13.54
C GLY A 203 24.18 -10.55 -12.92
N PHE A 204 24.59 -10.60 -11.65
CA PHE A 204 24.79 -11.86 -10.92
C PHE A 204 23.48 -12.40 -10.31
N ALA A 205 22.55 -11.50 -9.95
CA ALA A 205 21.23 -11.92 -9.49
C ALA A 205 20.40 -12.54 -10.64
N ASP A 206 20.56 -12.05 -11.87
CA ASP A 206 19.85 -12.52 -13.07
C ASP A 206 20.11 -14.00 -13.40
N VAL A 207 21.25 -14.57 -12.97
CA VAL A 207 21.58 -15.97 -13.21
C VAL A 207 21.04 -16.93 -12.16
N PHE A 208 20.34 -16.44 -11.16
CA PHE A 208 19.72 -17.28 -10.15
C PHE A 208 18.55 -18.09 -10.72
N THR A 209 18.72 -19.39 -10.89
CA THR A 209 17.70 -20.27 -11.48
C THR A 209 16.70 -20.86 -10.49
N GLY A 210 16.83 -20.55 -9.21
CA GLY A 210 15.95 -21.06 -8.15
C GLY A 210 14.56 -20.43 -8.10
N CYS A 211 14.25 -19.54 -9.05
CA CYS A 211 12.99 -18.81 -9.15
C CYS A 211 12.41 -18.88 -10.57
N SER A 212 12.26 -20.05 -11.09
CA SER A 212 11.68 -20.31 -12.41
C SER A 212 10.62 -21.41 -12.33
N ALA A 213 9.86 -21.61 -13.38
CA ALA A 213 8.94 -22.74 -13.48
C ALA A 213 9.61 -24.11 -13.36
N ASP A 214 10.95 -24.15 -13.51
CA ASP A 214 11.75 -25.35 -13.34
C ASP A 214 12.37 -25.47 -11.93
N MET A 215 11.95 -24.63 -10.99
CA MET A 215 12.46 -24.72 -9.62
C MET A 215 12.02 -26.03 -8.97
N ASN A 216 13.00 -26.74 -8.40
CA ASN A 216 12.78 -28.03 -7.76
C ASN A 216 12.65 -27.82 -6.24
N LEU A 217 11.47 -27.41 -5.79
CA LEU A 217 11.19 -27.26 -4.36
C LEU A 217 11.02 -28.62 -3.69
N ASN A 218 11.52 -28.72 -2.47
CA ASN A 218 11.38 -29.92 -1.66
C ASN A 218 9.91 -30.19 -1.32
N GLY A 219 9.44 -31.41 -1.64
CA GLY A 219 8.06 -31.81 -1.39
C GLY A 219 7.04 -31.27 -2.40
N VAL A 220 7.48 -30.72 -3.51
CA VAL A 220 6.62 -30.21 -4.61
C VAL A 220 6.80 -31.09 -5.84
N ASN A 221 5.70 -31.56 -6.39
CA ASN A 221 5.77 -32.42 -7.60
C ASN A 221 5.97 -31.57 -8.87
N ARG A 222 5.15 -30.54 -9.04
CA ARG A 222 5.19 -29.66 -10.21
C ARG A 222 4.68 -28.27 -9.84
N ILE A 223 5.49 -27.30 -10.21
CA ILE A 223 5.16 -25.89 -10.04
C ILE A 223 4.94 -25.25 -11.41
N GLU A 224 3.93 -24.41 -11.53
CA GLU A 224 3.55 -23.75 -12.78
C GLU A 224 3.33 -22.25 -12.52
N THR A 225 3.31 -21.45 -13.58
CA THR A 225 3.02 -20.02 -13.47
C THR A 225 1.60 -19.81 -12.96
N ASP A 226 1.42 -18.92 -11.98
CA ASP A 226 0.12 -18.53 -11.46
C ASP A 226 -0.63 -17.67 -12.49
N ASP A 227 -1.65 -18.27 -13.13
CA ASP A 227 -2.48 -17.60 -14.13
C ASP A 227 -3.26 -16.40 -13.60
N LEU A 228 -3.62 -16.40 -12.30
CA LEU A 228 -4.33 -15.29 -11.66
C LEU A 228 -3.44 -14.07 -11.50
N TRP A 229 -2.14 -14.29 -11.24
CA TRP A 229 -1.16 -13.23 -11.18
C TRP A 229 -1.05 -12.46 -12.49
N GLY A 230 -0.93 -13.15 -13.63
CA GLY A 230 -0.87 -12.53 -14.94
C GLY A 230 -2.08 -11.64 -15.24
N LYS A 231 -3.29 -12.10 -14.89
CA LYS A 231 -4.53 -11.34 -15.05
C LYS A 231 -4.62 -10.13 -14.12
N ALA A 232 -4.21 -10.28 -12.87
CA ALA A 232 -4.22 -9.19 -11.89
C ALA A 232 -3.23 -8.08 -12.24
N ARG A 233 -2.06 -8.43 -12.76
CA ARG A 233 -0.99 -7.49 -13.14
C ARG A 233 -1.39 -6.59 -14.31
N VAL A 234 -2.08 -7.12 -15.30
CA VAL A 234 -2.63 -6.33 -16.43
C VAL A 234 -3.63 -5.26 -15.94
N ALA A 235 -4.36 -5.56 -14.85
CA ALA A 235 -5.35 -4.63 -14.30
C ALA A 235 -4.75 -3.52 -13.41
N GLN A 236 -3.55 -3.70 -12.86
CA GLN A 236 -2.98 -2.80 -11.86
C GLN A 236 -1.90 -1.85 -12.38
N ALA A 237 -1.46 -1.97 -13.64
CA ALA A 237 -0.45 -1.09 -14.27
C ALA A 237 0.69 -0.67 -13.28
N ALA A 238 1.23 -1.61 -12.52
CA ALA A 238 2.30 -1.31 -11.58
C ALA A 238 3.58 -0.99 -12.36
N PRO A 239 4.23 0.13 -12.11
CA PRO A 239 5.55 0.40 -12.68
C PRO A 239 6.51 -0.60 -12.02
N THR A 240 6.92 -1.61 -12.72
CA THR A 240 7.89 -2.56 -12.20
C THR A 240 9.16 -2.48 -13.03
N THR A 241 10.19 -1.97 -12.41
CA THR A 241 11.57 -2.19 -12.77
C THR A 241 12.02 -3.59 -12.37
N ASP A 242 11.15 -4.33 -11.66
CA ASP A 242 11.46 -5.64 -11.10
C ASP A 242 10.96 -6.75 -12.02
N ASP A 243 11.76 -7.80 -12.15
CA ASP A 243 11.29 -9.05 -12.71
C ASP A 243 10.57 -9.87 -11.63
N VAL A 244 9.27 -10.09 -11.85
CA VAL A 244 8.40 -10.75 -10.88
C VAL A 244 7.81 -12.02 -11.48
N THR A 245 8.10 -13.14 -10.83
CA THR A 245 7.53 -14.45 -11.15
C THR A 245 6.70 -14.95 -9.98
N VAL A 246 5.47 -15.38 -10.25
CA VAL A 246 4.59 -16.04 -9.26
C VAL A 246 4.19 -17.39 -9.78
N LEU A 247 4.37 -18.39 -8.94
CA LEU A 247 4.22 -19.79 -9.26
C LEU A 247 3.29 -20.49 -8.26
N GLU A 248 2.60 -21.52 -8.74
CA GLU A 248 1.75 -22.35 -7.90
C GLU A 248 1.98 -23.83 -8.17
N GLU A 249 1.86 -24.64 -7.15
CA GLU A 249 1.81 -26.09 -7.31
C GLU A 249 0.42 -26.49 -7.84
N SER A 250 0.36 -27.02 -9.05
CA SER A 250 -0.90 -27.33 -9.73
C SER A 250 -1.63 -28.50 -9.07
N VAL A 251 -0.89 -29.51 -8.58
CA VAL A 251 -1.42 -30.67 -7.87
C VAL A 251 -0.53 -30.92 -6.66
N PRO A 252 -1.02 -30.73 -5.42
CA PRO A 252 -0.24 -30.99 -4.22
C PRO A 252 0.29 -32.42 -4.16
N PHE A 253 1.60 -32.54 -3.88
CA PHE A 253 2.24 -33.86 -3.72
C PHE A 253 1.83 -34.52 -2.41
N GLY A 254 1.56 -33.73 -1.39
CA GLY A 254 1.18 -34.17 -0.05
C GLY A 254 -0.07 -33.48 0.48
N ASP A 255 -0.11 -33.31 1.80
CA ASP A 255 -1.22 -32.65 2.49
C ASP A 255 -1.20 -31.11 2.32
N GLU A 256 -0.05 -30.53 1.97
CA GLU A 256 0.16 -29.08 1.84
C GLU A 256 0.31 -28.71 0.36
N GLN A 257 -0.26 -27.59 -0.04
CA GLN A 257 0.02 -26.95 -1.32
C GLN A 257 1.02 -25.82 -1.12
N ILE A 258 2.00 -25.71 -2.02
CA ILE A 258 2.99 -24.66 -2.02
C ILE A 258 2.73 -23.68 -3.17
N ARG A 259 2.93 -22.39 -2.85
CA ARG A 259 3.01 -21.29 -3.81
C ARG A 259 4.33 -20.56 -3.61
N ALA A 260 4.92 -20.07 -4.69
CA ALA A 260 6.18 -19.35 -4.67
C ALA A 260 6.06 -17.99 -5.38
N GLY A 261 6.72 -16.99 -4.85
CA GLY A 261 6.84 -15.67 -5.45
C GLY A 261 8.29 -15.24 -5.47
N CYS A 262 8.73 -14.70 -6.58
CA CYS A 262 10.09 -14.23 -6.77
C CYS A 262 10.07 -12.80 -7.26
N VAL A 263 10.93 -11.97 -6.68
CA VAL A 263 11.11 -10.57 -7.09
C VAL A 263 12.59 -10.32 -7.24
N GLN A 264 13.03 -10.00 -8.45
CA GLN A 264 14.37 -9.52 -8.66
C GLN A 264 14.39 -8.01 -8.78
N SER A 265 15.23 -7.37 -7.99
CA SER A 265 15.41 -5.93 -7.96
C SER A 265 16.89 -5.64 -7.75
N GLY A 266 17.54 -5.08 -8.75
CA GLY A 266 18.96 -4.80 -8.72
C GLY A 266 19.82 -6.01 -8.29
N ASP A 267 20.66 -5.83 -7.27
CA ASP A 267 21.55 -6.87 -6.72
C ASP A 267 20.86 -7.85 -5.77
N VAL A 268 19.52 -7.72 -5.58
CA VAL A 268 18.76 -8.55 -4.63
C VAL A 268 17.71 -9.40 -5.34
N GLN A 269 17.70 -10.68 -5.01
CA GLN A 269 16.65 -11.63 -5.35
C GLN A 269 15.83 -11.96 -4.11
N ALA A 270 14.53 -11.66 -4.11
CA ALA A 270 13.60 -12.14 -3.10
C ALA A 270 12.95 -13.46 -3.51
N VAL A 271 12.84 -14.38 -2.56
CA VAL A 271 12.12 -15.65 -2.69
C VAL A 271 11.10 -15.73 -1.57
N ILE A 272 9.83 -15.87 -1.92
CA ILE A 272 8.72 -15.96 -0.97
C ILE A 272 8.03 -17.30 -1.18
N LEU A 273 8.00 -18.13 -0.15
CA LEU A 273 7.34 -19.42 -0.17
C LEU A 273 6.14 -19.39 0.80
N GLN A 274 4.98 -19.79 0.31
CA GLN A 274 3.80 -19.97 1.14
C GLN A 274 3.30 -21.40 1.03
N SER A 275 2.98 -22.00 2.18
CA SER A 275 2.41 -23.35 2.23
C SER A 275 1.27 -23.41 3.25
N ARG A 276 0.28 -24.23 2.95
CA ARG A 276 -0.82 -24.53 3.87
C ARG A 276 -1.34 -25.94 3.63
N LYS A 277 -1.84 -26.58 4.69
CA LYS A 277 -2.57 -27.83 4.56
C LYS A 277 -3.85 -27.60 3.74
N GLY A 278 -4.04 -28.38 2.68
CA GLY A 278 -5.02 -28.15 1.64
C GLY A 278 -4.60 -27.03 0.68
N ALA A 279 -5.55 -26.31 0.12
CA ALA A 279 -5.26 -25.25 -0.86
C ALA A 279 -4.68 -23.98 -0.22
N THR A 280 -3.56 -23.51 -0.73
CA THR A 280 -2.93 -22.25 -0.32
C THR A 280 -3.54 -21.08 -1.10
N PRO A 281 -4.08 -20.03 -0.40
CA PRO A 281 -4.73 -18.92 -1.08
C PRO A 281 -3.71 -18.08 -1.88
N ALA A 282 -4.12 -17.65 -3.10
CA ALA A 282 -3.25 -16.86 -3.97
C ALA A 282 -3.08 -15.40 -3.48
N VAL A 283 -4.16 -14.79 -2.98
CA VAL A 283 -4.18 -13.36 -2.63
C VAL A 283 -3.10 -12.96 -1.62
N PRO A 284 -2.86 -13.69 -0.52
CA PRO A 284 -1.77 -13.37 0.41
C PRO A 284 -0.39 -13.42 -0.22
N LEU A 285 -0.13 -14.37 -1.13
CA LEU A 285 1.16 -14.43 -1.83
C LEU A 285 1.32 -13.23 -2.77
N HIS A 286 0.30 -12.93 -3.58
CA HIS A 286 0.31 -11.77 -4.48
C HIS A 286 0.59 -10.47 -3.70
N GLN A 287 -0.07 -10.30 -2.55
CA GLN A 287 0.16 -9.17 -1.67
C GLN A 287 1.60 -9.12 -1.15
N ALA A 288 2.13 -10.25 -0.65
CA ALA A 288 3.49 -10.31 -0.13
C ALA A 288 4.54 -9.98 -1.21
N VAL A 289 4.35 -10.47 -2.43
CA VAL A 289 5.22 -10.19 -3.58
C VAL A 289 5.21 -8.69 -3.91
N ILE A 290 4.02 -8.07 -4.00
CA ILE A 290 3.90 -6.62 -4.27
C ILE A 290 4.57 -5.79 -3.17
N LEU A 291 4.29 -6.11 -1.90
CA LEU A 291 4.86 -5.37 -0.77
C LEU A 291 6.37 -5.55 -0.65
N GLN A 292 6.88 -6.75 -0.95
CA GLN A 292 8.32 -6.99 -0.98
C GLN A 292 9.00 -6.24 -2.14
N GLY A 293 8.39 -6.19 -3.31
CA GLY A 293 8.87 -5.37 -4.42
C GLY A 293 8.94 -3.88 -4.06
N GLN A 294 7.91 -3.36 -3.38
CA GLN A 294 7.91 -1.96 -2.91
C GLN A 294 9.01 -1.63 -1.89
N LEU A 295 9.50 -2.63 -1.14
CA LEU A 295 10.62 -2.45 -0.22
C LEU A 295 11.98 -2.52 -0.95
N LEU A 296 12.02 -3.12 -2.12
CA LEU A 296 13.24 -3.26 -2.93
C LEU A 296 13.41 -2.14 -3.97
N GLY A 297 12.39 -1.38 -4.31
CA GLY A 297 12.53 -0.31 -5.27
C GLY A 297 11.32 0.47 -5.55
#